data_1cb71bac75dcfca3ebcb75adde09bffa
#
_entry.id   1cb71bac75dcfca3ebcb75adde09bffa
#
_cell.length_a   1.000
_cell.length_b   1.000
_cell.length_c   1.000
_cell.angle_alpha   90.00
_cell.angle_beta   90.00
_cell.angle_gamma   90.00
#
_symmetry.space_group_name_H-M   'P 1'
#
loop_
_entity.id
_entity.type
_entity.pdbx_description
1 polymer ?
#
loop_
_entity_poly.entity_id
_entity_poly.type
_entity_poly.pdbx_seq_one_letter_code
_entity_poly.pdbx_strand_id
1 'polypeptide(L)'
;MATTRTSSLQARETSEVYPNVFHMGRGATLELPDGRTVLFMGGAFSVDKAWRTPGYDWFPEESITSGDLDGLPDVPVDIVVSHTCPTEFEMPLYDAPDRDACRLALSLVLAKYHPSLWYFGHFHRFKKGCTMNCRWTALTMPDCTNWWEHLSAQ
;
A
#
# COMPACT_ATOMS: atom_id res chain seq x y z
N MET A 1 -1.88 -19.07 31.05
CA MET A 1 -0.93 -18.01 30.65
C MET A 1 -1.01 -17.84 29.15
N ALA A 2 -1.66 -16.78 28.69
CA ALA A 2 -1.77 -16.49 27.25
C ALA A 2 -0.45 -15.80 26.83
N THR A 3 0.34 -16.49 26.03
CA THR A 3 1.54 -15.92 25.42
C THR A 3 1.09 -14.97 24.30
N THR A 4 1.14 -13.69 24.58
CA THR A 4 0.94 -12.66 23.56
C THR A 4 2.10 -12.81 22.56
N ARG A 5 1.82 -13.40 21.38
CA ARG A 5 2.76 -13.33 20.26
C ARG A 5 2.86 -11.87 19.85
N THR A 6 3.99 -11.28 20.19
CA THR A 6 4.36 -9.95 19.71
C THR A 6 4.54 -10.06 18.18
N SER A 7 3.75 -9.33 17.42
CA SER A 7 3.93 -9.21 15.97
C SER A 7 5.34 -8.70 15.70
N SER A 8 6.13 -9.42 14.90
CA SER A 8 7.48 -9.00 14.53
C SER A 8 7.38 -7.96 13.41
N LEU A 9 7.71 -6.71 13.74
CA LEU A 9 7.91 -5.62 12.78
C LEU A 9 9.31 -5.76 12.19
N GLN A 10 9.41 -6.08 10.90
CA GLN A 10 10.68 -5.94 10.18
C GLN A 10 10.85 -4.49 9.73
N ALA A 11 11.86 -3.84 10.31
CA ALA A 11 12.04 -2.41 10.26
C ALA A 11 12.70 -1.94 8.95
N ARG A 12 11.89 -1.39 8.04
CA ARG A 12 12.29 -0.25 7.20
C ARG A 12 11.52 0.96 7.70
N GLU A 13 12.21 1.87 8.41
CA GLU A 13 11.66 3.14 8.91
C GLU A 13 10.24 3.07 9.51
N THR A 14 9.98 2.03 10.30
CA THR A 14 8.74 1.92 11.05
C THR A 14 8.89 2.68 12.35
N SER A 15 8.01 3.64 12.63
CA SER A 15 8.03 4.43 13.86
C SER A 15 6.65 4.51 14.49
N GLU A 16 6.58 4.39 15.82
CA GLU A 16 5.39 4.69 16.57
C GLU A 16 5.23 6.23 16.63
N VAL A 17 4.19 6.74 15.97
CA VAL A 17 3.92 8.18 15.87
C VAL A 17 2.93 8.67 16.94
N TYR A 18 2.16 7.76 17.51
CA TYR A 18 1.25 7.97 18.63
C TYR A 18 1.01 6.61 19.32
N PRO A 19 0.61 6.54 20.60
CA PRO A 19 0.37 5.26 21.28
C PRO A 19 -0.49 4.30 20.45
N ASN A 20 0.08 3.14 20.09
CA ASN A 20 -0.51 2.11 19.22
C ASN A 20 -0.81 2.55 17.77
N VAL A 21 -0.22 3.66 17.30
CA VAL A 21 -0.31 4.11 15.90
C VAL A 21 1.08 4.13 15.29
N PHE A 22 1.28 3.34 14.24
CA PHE A 22 2.58 3.16 13.61
C PHE A 22 2.58 3.72 12.19
N HIS A 23 3.60 4.51 11.88
CA HIS A 23 3.97 4.81 10.50
C HIS A 23 4.76 3.62 9.95
N MET A 24 4.27 3.07 8.83
CA MET A 24 4.91 1.96 8.14
C MET A 24 5.64 2.47 6.91
N GLY A 25 6.97 2.38 6.93
CA GLY A 25 7.80 2.75 5.78
C GLY A 25 7.54 1.86 4.56
N ARG A 26 7.90 2.37 3.39
CA ARG A 26 7.78 1.62 2.13
C ARG A 26 8.66 0.37 2.14
N GLY A 27 8.09 -0.79 1.83
CA GLY A 27 8.76 -2.10 1.90
C GLY A 27 8.81 -2.71 3.30
N ALA A 28 8.24 -2.05 4.32
CA ALA A 28 8.10 -2.65 5.65
C ALA A 28 7.06 -3.78 5.63
N THR A 29 7.25 -4.76 6.50
CA THR A 29 6.32 -5.88 6.67
C THR A 29 5.84 -5.99 8.11
N LEU A 30 4.64 -6.51 8.29
CA LEU A 30 4.03 -6.83 9.57
C LEU A 30 3.44 -8.23 9.53
N GLU A 31 3.87 -9.11 10.45
CA GLU A 31 3.21 -10.39 10.66
C GLU A 31 2.00 -10.22 11.58
N LEU A 32 0.83 -10.62 11.09
CA LEU A 32 -0.41 -10.62 11.85
C LEU A 32 -0.45 -11.81 12.83
N PRO A 33 -1.31 -11.76 13.88
CA PRO A 33 -1.42 -12.85 14.87
C PRO A 33 -1.86 -14.20 14.27
N ASP A 34 -2.47 -14.21 13.10
CA ASP A 34 -2.87 -15.40 12.36
C ASP A 34 -1.79 -15.93 11.41
N GLY A 35 -0.62 -15.31 11.40
CA GLY A 35 0.54 -15.70 10.61
C GLY A 35 0.59 -15.10 9.20
N ARG A 36 -0.41 -14.31 8.78
CA ARG A 36 -0.37 -13.61 7.49
C ARG A 36 0.61 -12.45 7.54
N THR A 37 1.30 -12.23 6.43
CA THR A 37 2.24 -11.11 6.29
C THR A 37 1.63 -9.99 5.47
N VAL A 38 1.67 -8.77 6.01
CA VAL A 38 1.28 -7.53 5.35
C VAL A 38 2.53 -6.81 4.85
N LEU A 39 2.55 -6.41 3.58
CA LEU A 39 3.57 -5.53 2.98
C LEU A 39 2.99 -4.12 2.80
N PHE A 40 3.75 -3.10 3.18
CA PHE A 40 3.36 -1.70 3.04
C PHE A 40 4.13 -1.04 1.89
N MET A 41 3.38 -0.49 0.91
CA MET A 41 3.94 0.14 -0.29
C MET A 41 3.34 1.53 -0.51
N GLY A 42 3.80 2.50 0.28
CA GLY A 42 3.42 3.90 0.08
C GLY A 42 3.96 4.48 -1.23
N GLY A 43 3.35 5.55 -1.68
CA GLY A 43 3.73 6.30 -2.88
C GLY A 43 2.67 6.28 -3.96
N ALA A 44 2.58 7.41 -4.68
CA ALA A 44 1.72 7.59 -5.84
C ALA A 44 2.28 8.69 -6.76
N PHE A 45 1.82 8.71 -7.99
CA PHE A 45 2.06 9.83 -8.88
C PHE A 45 1.09 10.97 -8.53
N SER A 46 1.62 12.14 -8.18
CA SER A 46 0.82 13.33 -7.91
C SER A 46 0.39 13.97 -9.23
N VAL A 47 -0.89 13.83 -9.60
CA VAL A 47 -1.45 14.41 -10.84
C VAL A 47 -1.40 15.94 -10.84
N ASP A 48 -1.41 16.54 -9.67
CA ASP A 48 -1.36 17.98 -9.41
C ASP A 48 0.07 18.53 -9.14
N LYS A 49 1.10 17.70 -9.36
CA LYS A 49 2.52 18.06 -9.16
C LYS A 49 2.91 19.41 -9.75
N ALA A 50 2.37 19.74 -10.93
CA ALA A 50 2.67 21.01 -11.61
C ALA A 50 2.18 22.27 -10.85
N TRP A 51 1.26 22.08 -9.90
CA TRP A 51 0.65 23.14 -9.08
C TRP A 51 1.16 23.14 -7.64
N ARG A 52 2.03 22.18 -7.29
CA ARG A 52 2.60 22.01 -5.96
C ARG A 52 4.02 22.57 -5.87
N THR A 53 4.42 22.96 -4.67
CA THR A 53 5.75 23.49 -4.37
C THR A 53 6.65 22.34 -3.88
N PRO A 54 7.77 22.03 -4.62
CA PRO A 54 8.71 20.99 -4.18
C PRO A 54 9.27 21.30 -2.79
N GLY A 55 9.29 20.27 -1.91
CA GLY A 55 9.77 20.37 -0.54
C GLY A 55 8.82 21.03 0.44
N TYR A 56 7.62 21.41 0.02
CA TYR A 56 6.59 21.99 0.88
C TYR A 56 5.30 21.14 0.87
N ASP A 57 4.72 20.91 -0.30
CA ASP A 57 3.49 20.14 -0.47
C ASP A 57 3.61 19.03 -1.55
N TRP A 58 4.80 18.87 -2.13
CA TRP A 58 5.19 17.76 -3.00
C TRP A 58 6.65 17.36 -2.75
N PHE A 59 6.90 16.06 -2.68
CA PHE A 59 8.22 15.49 -2.44
C PHE A 59 8.56 14.43 -3.48
N PRO A 60 9.79 14.41 -4.04
CA PRO A 60 10.25 13.37 -4.98
C PRO A 60 10.10 11.94 -4.43
N GLU A 61 10.22 11.80 -3.11
CA GLU A 61 10.12 10.56 -2.36
C GLU A 61 8.71 9.94 -2.39
N GLU A 62 7.69 10.69 -2.83
CA GLU A 62 6.35 10.14 -3.09
C GLU A 62 6.37 9.09 -4.22
N SER A 63 7.33 9.18 -5.14
CA SER A 63 7.47 8.23 -6.23
C SER A 63 8.15 6.94 -5.78
N ILE A 64 7.61 5.79 -6.20
CA ILE A 64 8.24 4.48 -6.00
C ILE A 64 9.42 4.36 -6.96
N THR A 65 10.60 4.04 -6.45
CA THR A 65 11.85 3.93 -7.21
C THR A 65 12.23 2.46 -7.47
N SER A 66 13.17 2.23 -8.39
CA SER A 66 13.76 0.89 -8.58
C SER A 66 14.46 0.39 -7.32
N GLY A 67 15.13 1.29 -6.57
CA GLY A 67 15.78 0.95 -5.30
C GLY A 67 14.79 0.45 -4.23
N ASP A 68 13.55 0.96 -4.24
CA ASP A 68 12.48 0.45 -3.37
C ASP A 68 12.11 -0.99 -3.74
N LEU A 69 12.05 -1.30 -5.04
CA LEU A 69 11.73 -2.63 -5.55
C LEU A 69 12.86 -3.63 -5.32
N ASP A 70 14.11 -3.23 -5.54
CA ASP A 70 15.30 -4.06 -5.32
C ASP A 70 15.46 -4.45 -3.85
N GLY A 71 15.00 -3.58 -2.97
CA GLY A 71 15.06 -3.80 -1.53
C GLY A 71 13.83 -4.50 -0.94
N LEU A 72 12.90 -4.99 -1.73
CA LEU A 72 11.73 -5.70 -1.23
C LEU A 72 12.11 -7.00 -0.53
N PRO A 73 11.47 -7.33 0.62
CA PRO A 73 11.81 -8.52 1.39
C PRO A 73 11.55 -9.81 0.59
N ASP A 74 12.36 -10.83 0.85
CA ASP A 74 12.19 -12.15 0.24
C ASP A 74 11.44 -13.07 1.21
N VAL A 75 10.19 -12.70 1.49
CA VAL A 75 9.27 -13.45 2.35
C VAL A 75 7.91 -13.58 1.64
N PRO A 76 7.09 -14.60 1.96
CA PRO A 76 5.71 -14.65 1.50
C PRO A 76 4.93 -13.42 1.95
N VAL A 77 4.08 -12.88 1.08
CA VAL A 77 3.21 -11.75 1.37
C VAL A 77 1.77 -12.12 1.03
N ASP A 78 0.89 -12.03 2.00
CA ASP A 78 -0.54 -12.36 1.87
C ASP A 78 -1.39 -11.14 1.55
N ILE A 79 -0.98 -10.00 2.09
CA ILE A 79 -1.73 -8.74 2.03
C ILE A 79 -0.78 -7.62 1.62
N VAL A 80 -1.21 -6.77 0.70
CA VAL A 80 -0.51 -5.51 0.38
C VAL A 80 -1.39 -4.32 0.75
N VAL A 81 -0.78 -3.33 1.39
CA VAL A 81 -1.37 -2.01 1.66
C VAL A 81 -0.54 -0.96 0.94
N SER A 82 -1.17 -0.20 0.05
CA SER A 82 -0.49 0.83 -0.74
C SER A 82 -1.30 2.12 -0.79
N HIS A 83 -0.72 3.20 -1.32
CA HIS A 83 -1.47 4.43 -1.54
C HIS A 83 -2.28 4.35 -2.84
N THR A 84 -1.64 4.05 -3.97
CA THR A 84 -2.30 3.74 -5.27
C THR A 84 -2.29 2.23 -5.53
N CYS A 85 -2.64 1.77 -6.73
CA CYS A 85 -2.78 0.35 -7.05
C CYS A 85 -2.03 -0.06 -8.33
N PRO A 86 -1.80 -1.38 -8.55
CA PRO A 86 -1.31 -1.91 -9.82
C PRO A 86 -2.14 -1.47 -11.03
N THR A 87 -1.52 -1.48 -12.21
CA THR A 87 -2.20 -1.11 -13.46
C THR A 87 -3.30 -2.10 -13.86
N GLU A 88 -3.20 -3.34 -13.40
CA GLU A 88 -4.15 -4.42 -13.64
C GLU A 88 -5.47 -4.24 -12.90
N PHE A 89 -5.50 -3.40 -11.84
CA PHE A 89 -6.72 -3.13 -11.10
C PHE A 89 -7.53 -2.06 -11.82
N GLU A 90 -8.76 -2.40 -12.14
CA GLU A 90 -9.65 -1.60 -12.96
C GLU A 90 -10.20 -0.38 -12.21
N MET A 91 -9.39 0.68 -12.14
CA MET A 91 -9.75 1.95 -11.53
C MET A 91 -9.90 3.04 -12.60
N PRO A 92 -10.89 3.94 -12.45
CA PRO A 92 -11.01 5.08 -13.36
C PRO A 92 -9.75 5.94 -13.26
N LEU A 93 -9.13 6.19 -14.40
CA LEU A 93 -8.00 7.11 -14.52
C LEU A 93 -8.56 8.53 -14.64
N TYR A 94 -8.30 9.37 -13.66
CA TYR A 94 -8.47 10.80 -13.81
C TYR A 94 -7.20 11.32 -14.49
N ASP A 95 -7.30 11.88 -15.67
CA ASP A 95 -6.25 12.60 -16.40
C ASP A 95 -4.80 12.14 -16.14
N ALA A 96 -4.65 10.94 -15.54
CA ALA A 96 -3.36 10.37 -15.24
C ALA A 96 -2.70 9.91 -16.55
N PRO A 97 -1.43 10.21 -16.77
CA PRO A 97 -0.71 9.73 -17.94
C PRO A 97 -0.80 8.19 -18.01
N ASP A 98 -0.94 7.65 -19.20
CA ASP A 98 -1.05 6.20 -19.50
C ASP A 98 0.13 5.36 -18.93
N ARG A 99 1.10 6.02 -18.29
CA ARG A 99 2.31 5.43 -17.70
C ARG A 99 2.58 5.98 -16.32
N ASP A 100 1.68 5.73 -15.38
CA ASP A 100 1.93 5.98 -13.96
C ASP A 100 3.02 5.03 -13.46
N ALA A 101 4.22 5.57 -13.24
CA ALA A 101 5.37 4.79 -12.80
C ALA A 101 5.16 4.09 -11.45
N CYS A 102 4.38 4.69 -10.54
CA CYS A 102 4.07 4.06 -9.25
C CYS A 102 3.12 2.87 -9.43
N ARG A 103 2.14 2.96 -10.31
CA ARG A 103 1.25 1.84 -10.62
C ARG A 103 2.00 0.70 -11.32
N LEU A 104 2.91 1.02 -12.25
CA LEU A 104 3.78 0.04 -12.89
C LEU A 104 4.70 -0.66 -11.88
N ALA A 105 5.26 0.09 -10.92
CA ALA A 105 6.05 -0.49 -9.83
C ALA A 105 5.21 -1.45 -8.97
N LEU A 106 3.97 -1.08 -8.66
CA LEU A 106 3.05 -1.94 -7.91
C LEU A 106 2.62 -3.19 -8.72
N SER A 107 2.57 -3.11 -10.06
CA SER A 107 2.38 -4.29 -10.92
C SER A 107 3.52 -5.31 -10.75
N LEU A 108 4.77 -4.85 -10.56
CA LEU A 108 5.89 -5.74 -10.25
C LEU A 108 5.75 -6.38 -8.85
N VAL A 109 5.24 -5.63 -7.87
CA VAL A 109 4.92 -6.18 -6.53
C VAL A 109 3.83 -7.25 -6.62
N LEU A 110 2.77 -7.00 -7.39
CA LEU A 110 1.70 -7.97 -7.63
C LEU A 110 2.23 -9.26 -8.26
N ALA A 111 3.09 -9.12 -9.28
CA ALA A 111 3.71 -10.24 -9.98
C ALA A 111 4.73 -11.00 -9.12
N LYS A 112 5.42 -10.35 -8.19
CA LYS A 112 6.40 -10.98 -7.29
C LYS A 112 5.72 -11.82 -6.22
N TYR A 113 4.71 -11.27 -5.56
CA TYR A 113 4.17 -11.86 -4.33
C TYR A 113 2.85 -12.61 -4.50
N HIS A 114 2.08 -12.32 -5.55
CA HIS A 114 0.74 -12.89 -5.76
C HIS A 114 -0.14 -12.83 -4.50
N PRO A 115 -0.29 -11.66 -3.84
CA PRO A 115 -1.01 -11.56 -2.59
C PRO A 115 -2.50 -11.90 -2.79
N SER A 116 -3.13 -12.44 -1.74
CA SER A 116 -4.56 -12.75 -1.78
C SER A 116 -5.46 -11.52 -1.58
N LEU A 117 -4.92 -10.48 -0.91
CA LEU A 117 -5.64 -9.25 -0.57
C LEU A 117 -4.79 -8.02 -0.87
N TRP A 118 -5.47 -6.95 -1.31
CA TRP A 118 -4.84 -5.65 -1.55
C TRP A 118 -5.77 -4.51 -1.16
N TYR A 119 -5.26 -3.55 -0.36
CA TYR A 119 -6.00 -2.37 0.07
C TYR A 119 -5.26 -1.11 -0.35
N PHE A 120 -5.99 -0.13 -0.88
CA PHE A 120 -5.41 1.13 -1.35
C PHE A 120 -6.43 2.28 -1.30
N GLY A 121 -5.96 3.52 -1.41
CA GLY A 121 -6.77 4.73 -1.47
C GLY A 121 -6.61 5.48 -2.78
N HIS A 122 -6.12 6.75 -2.71
CA HIS A 122 -5.75 7.63 -3.81
C HIS A 122 -6.89 8.13 -4.71
N PHE A 123 -7.77 7.24 -5.16
CA PHE A 123 -8.83 7.55 -6.16
C PHE A 123 -10.07 8.18 -5.54
N HIS A 124 -10.14 8.30 -4.22
CA HIS A 124 -11.28 8.84 -3.48
C HIS A 124 -12.62 8.16 -3.81
N ARG A 125 -12.57 6.90 -4.19
CA ARG A 125 -13.74 6.08 -4.55
C ARG A 125 -13.66 4.71 -3.93
N PHE A 126 -14.76 4.29 -3.33
CA PHE A 126 -14.91 2.92 -2.89
C PHE A 126 -15.18 2.00 -4.07
N LYS A 127 -14.35 0.99 -4.25
CA LYS A 127 -14.54 -0.07 -5.24
C LYS A 127 -13.90 -1.36 -4.73
N LYS A 128 -14.51 -2.48 -5.03
CA LYS A 128 -13.94 -3.81 -4.81
C LYS A 128 -13.81 -4.55 -6.13
N GLY A 129 -12.82 -5.41 -6.24
CA GLY A 129 -12.63 -6.25 -7.41
C GLY A 129 -11.74 -7.45 -7.10
N CYS A 130 -11.52 -8.25 -8.15
CA CYS A 130 -10.61 -9.40 -8.09
C CYS A 130 -9.85 -9.46 -9.42
N THR A 131 -8.53 -9.51 -9.34
CA THR A 131 -7.64 -9.58 -10.51
C THR A 131 -6.48 -10.51 -10.17
N MET A 132 -6.16 -11.48 -11.04
CA MET A 132 -5.08 -12.46 -10.82
C MET A 132 -5.17 -13.17 -9.46
N ASN A 133 -6.38 -13.55 -9.04
CA ASN A 133 -6.71 -14.14 -7.73
C ASN A 133 -6.47 -13.22 -6.51
N CYS A 134 -6.07 -11.99 -6.72
CA CYS A 134 -5.97 -10.97 -5.68
C CYS A 134 -7.31 -10.23 -5.55
N ARG A 135 -7.95 -10.31 -4.39
CA ARG A 135 -9.12 -9.48 -4.06
C ARG A 135 -8.64 -8.12 -3.58
N TRP A 136 -9.13 -7.06 -4.18
CA TRP A 136 -8.70 -5.72 -3.83
C TRP A 136 -9.86 -4.82 -3.43
N THR A 137 -9.55 -3.85 -2.58
CA THR A 137 -10.49 -2.83 -2.10
C THR A 137 -9.83 -1.46 -2.20
N ALA A 138 -10.45 -0.58 -2.97
CA ALA A 138 -10.17 0.86 -2.95
C ALA A 138 -10.99 1.52 -1.84
N LEU A 139 -10.33 2.27 -0.96
CA LEU A 139 -10.93 3.01 0.15
C LEU A 139 -11.20 4.45 -0.26
N THR A 140 -12.20 5.08 0.36
CA THR A 140 -12.54 6.49 0.14
C THR A 140 -11.71 7.42 1.05
N MET A 141 -12.00 8.72 0.96
CA MET A 141 -11.46 9.72 1.89
C MET A 141 -12.02 9.56 3.30
N PRO A 142 -11.33 10.06 4.33
CA PRO A 142 -11.93 10.34 5.63
C PRO A 142 -13.22 11.15 5.46
N ASP A 143 -14.15 11.01 6.38
CA ASP A 143 -15.50 11.61 6.36
C ASP A 143 -16.50 10.97 5.38
N CYS A 144 -16.08 10.00 4.59
CA CYS A 144 -16.96 9.14 3.80
C CYS A 144 -17.12 7.77 4.47
N THR A 145 -18.18 7.04 4.14
CA THR A 145 -18.27 5.61 4.47
C THR A 145 -17.21 4.82 3.69
N ASN A 146 -16.67 3.75 4.28
CA ASN A 146 -15.67 2.87 3.64
C ASN A 146 -14.27 3.53 3.44
N TRP A 147 -13.86 4.42 4.35
CA TRP A 147 -12.51 4.99 4.34
C TRP A 147 -11.49 4.16 5.14
N TRP A 148 -11.94 3.14 5.83
CA TRP A 148 -11.11 2.22 6.62
C TRP A 148 -11.56 0.78 6.45
N GLU A 149 -10.66 -0.16 6.73
CA GLU A 149 -10.93 -1.60 6.70
C GLU A 149 -10.31 -2.25 7.94
N HIS A 150 -10.96 -3.27 8.46
CA HIS A 150 -10.49 -4.05 9.59
C HIS A 150 -9.97 -5.41 9.11
N LEU A 151 -8.67 -5.65 9.32
CA LEU A 151 -8.03 -6.94 9.00
C LEU A 151 -8.30 -7.92 10.14
N SER A 152 -9.46 -8.57 10.11
CA SER A 152 -9.76 -9.63 11.07
C SER A 152 -9.02 -10.92 10.73
N ALA A 153 -8.68 -11.71 11.77
CA ALA A 153 -8.24 -13.09 11.60
C ALA A 153 -9.32 -13.90 10.86
N GLN A 154 -8.91 -14.73 9.94
CA GLN A 154 -9.77 -15.70 9.24
C GLN A 154 -9.83 -17.00 10.02
#